data_b60b3f153314f4a24757fa28eb2620c6
#
_entry.id   b60b3f153314f4a24757fa28eb2620c6
#
_cell.length_a   1.000
_cell.length_b   1.000
_cell.length_c   1.000
_cell.angle_alpha   90.00
_cell.angle_beta   90.00
_cell.angle_gamma   90.00
#
_symmetry.space_group_name_H-M   'P 1'
#
loop_
_entity.id
_entity.type
_entity.pdbx_description
1 polymer ?
#
loop_
_entity_poly.entity_id
_entity_poly.type
_entity_poly.pdbx_seq_one_letter_code
_entity_poly.pdbx_strand_id
1 'polypeptide(L)'
;MKKYKLILSDLDNTLLPLITQETFVQIWFRDVARKFNEHGLDAASAVNAMNDGCRAMIFNKGVKTNIDAFYDVACERSGYSREQLEAVMEDYYATTFANVREIARENPYATEIARFMRQKADYAVIATMPMFPLSACDMRMRWVGLRADQFDMVTTCDYSSYCKPNPLYYAQILEDFGVKPDEALMIGNDVREDMEPCAKLGIDVFLVEDYMITHGIDHTRFRRGHYPDLIRFLEKL
;
A
#
# COMPACT_ATOMS: atom_id res chain seq x y z
N MET A 1 -3.02 8.80 28.98
CA MET A 1 -4.04 8.52 27.94
C MET A 1 -3.31 8.63 26.61
N LYS A 2 -3.43 7.64 25.72
CA LYS A 2 -2.79 7.69 24.41
C LYS A 2 -3.38 8.87 23.62
N LYS A 3 -2.52 9.61 22.88
CA LYS A 3 -2.98 10.75 22.07
C LYS A 3 -3.83 10.29 20.88
N TYR A 4 -3.40 9.18 20.26
CA TYR A 4 -4.11 8.59 19.10
C TYR A 4 -4.67 7.23 19.48
N LYS A 5 -5.85 6.90 18.94
CA LYS A 5 -6.42 5.56 18.99
C LYS A 5 -5.91 4.70 17.83
N LEU A 6 -5.61 5.33 16.69
CA LEU A 6 -5.18 4.66 15.47
C LEU A 6 -3.93 5.34 14.91
N ILE A 7 -2.90 4.57 14.63
CA ILE A 7 -1.75 5.02 13.83
C ILE A 7 -1.70 4.21 12.55
N LEU A 8 -1.79 4.91 11.44
CA LEU A 8 -1.66 4.41 10.08
C LEU A 8 -0.24 4.66 9.58
N SER A 9 0.36 3.70 8.88
CA SER A 9 1.59 3.93 8.13
C SER A 9 1.46 3.42 6.71
N ASP A 10 1.89 4.21 5.76
CA ASP A 10 2.19 3.70 4.43
C ASP A 10 3.37 2.73 4.50
N LEU A 11 3.56 1.90 3.45
CA LEU A 11 4.63 0.90 3.37
C LEU A 11 5.73 1.32 2.42
N ASP A 12 5.43 1.45 1.12
CA ASP A 12 6.44 1.66 0.09
C ASP A 12 7.01 3.09 0.15
N ASN A 13 8.32 3.22 0.25
CA ASN A 13 9.03 4.48 0.49
C ASN A 13 8.74 5.18 1.84
N THR A 14 7.92 4.57 2.69
CA THR A 14 7.71 5.01 4.08
C THR A 14 8.43 4.09 5.06
N LEU A 15 8.08 2.82 5.13
CA LEU A 15 8.78 1.81 5.94
C LEU A 15 9.71 0.95 5.09
N LEU A 16 9.35 0.71 3.83
CA LEU A 16 10.11 -0.07 2.85
C LEU A 16 10.64 0.85 1.75
N PRO A 17 11.90 1.30 1.80
CA PRO A 17 12.49 2.09 0.72
C PRO A 17 12.64 1.26 -0.56
N LEU A 18 12.23 1.83 -1.68
CA LEU A 18 12.39 1.28 -3.02
C LEU A 18 13.30 2.18 -3.88
N ILE A 19 13.98 1.61 -4.87
CA ILE A 19 14.83 2.39 -5.77
C ILE A 19 13.98 3.39 -6.54
N THR A 20 13.01 2.92 -7.29
CA THR A 20 11.96 3.74 -7.91
C THR A 20 10.67 2.94 -8.07
N GLN A 21 9.56 3.65 -8.08
CA GLN A 21 8.26 3.05 -8.33
C GLN A 21 8.14 2.53 -9.77
N GLU A 22 8.74 3.24 -10.74
CA GLU A 22 8.75 2.82 -12.14
C GLU A 22 9.47 1.47 -12.31
N THR A 23 10.59 1.27 -11.62
CA THR A 23 11.33 -0.01 -11.69
C THR A 23 10.50 -1.15 -11.11
N PHE A 24 9.76 -0.91 -10.01
CA PHE A 24 8.82 -1.87 -9.46
C PHE A 24 7.80 -2.31 -10.51
N VAL A 25 7.13 -1.36 -11.14
CA VAL A 25 6.10 -1.61 -12.16
C VAL A 25 6.68 -2.38 -13.35
N GLN A 26 7.89 -2.02 -13.81
CA GLN A 26 8.57 -2.72 -14.92
C GLN A 26 8.88 -4.18 -14.59
N ILE A 27 9.41 -4.46 -13.39
CA ILE A 27 9.70 -5.81 -12.94
C ILE A 27 8.40 -6.63 -12.84
N TRP A 28 7.37 -6.05 -12.23
CA TRP A 28 6.08 -6.69 -12.08
C TRP A 28 5.49 -7.12 -13.43
N PHE A 29 5.38 -6.20 -14.39
CA PHE A 29 4.84 -6.51 -15.72
C PHE A 29 5.70 -7.53 -16.49
N ARG A 30 7.02 -7.40 -16.44
CA ARG A 30 7.95 -8.37 -17.07
C ARG A 30 7.72 -9.78 -16.53
N ASP A 31 7.68 -9.91 -15.22
CA ASP A 31 7.60 -11.22 -14.57
C ASP A 31 6.19 -11.82 -14.68
N VAL A 32 5.15 -11.00 -14.63
CA VAL A 32 3.77 -11.43 -14.90
C VAL A 32 3.62 -11.89 -16.35
N ALA A 33 4.16 -11.17 -17.33
CA ALA A 33 4.14 -11.60 -18.75
C ALA A 33 4.79 -12.96 -18.96
N ARG A 34 5.92 -13.22 -18.27
CA ARG A 34 6.57 -14.53 -18.31
C ARG A 34 5.66 -15.62 -17.75
N LYS A 35 4.97 -15.38 -16.63
CA LYS A 35 4.03 -16.33 -16.03
C LYS A 35 2.85 -16.64 -16.94
N PHE A 36 2.30 -15.66 -17.64
CA PHE A 36 1.26 -15.92 -18.63
C PHE A 36 1.73 -16.88 -19.73
N ASN A 37 2.94 -16.68 -20.27
CA ASN A 37 3.52 -17.59 -21.26
C ASN A 37 3.76 -19.00 -20.68
N GLU A 38 4.23 -19.13 -19.43
CA GLU A 38 4.44 -20.41 -18.75
C GLU A 38 3.11 -21.19 -18.60
N HIS A 39 2.00 -20.49 -18.42
CA HIS A 39 0.64 -21.05 -18.37
C HIS A 39 -0.02 -21.22 -19.75
N GLY A 40 0.71 -20.96 -20.84
CA GLY A 40 0.20 -21.12 -22.21
C GLY A 40 -0.82 -20.06 -22.64
N LEU A 41 -0.86 -18.91 -21.97
CA LEU A 41 -1.73 -17.79 -22.28
C LEU A 41 -0.95 -16.71 -23.05
N ASP A 42 -1.65 -15.95 -23.91
CA ASP A 42 -1.02 -14.82 -24.64
C ASP A 42 -0.65 -13.69 -23.69
N ALA A 43 0.65 -13.55 -23.42
CA ALA A 43 1.16 -12.56 -22.50
C ALA A 43 0.88 -11.12 -22.93
N ALA A 44 0.87 -10.81 -24.24
CA ALA A 44 0.68 -9.44 -24.71
C ALA A 44 -0.76 -8.96 -24.44
N SER A 45 -1.74 -9.80 -24.75
CA SER A 45 -3.15 -9.53 -24.43
C SER A 45 -3.40 -9.47 -22.94
N ALA A 46 -2.87 -10.45 -22.19
CA ALA A 46 -3.06 -10.53 -20.75
C ALA A 46 -2.46 -9.35 -20.01
N VAL A 47 -1.21 -8.93 -20.31
CA VAL A 47 -0.55 -7.79 -19.65
C VAL A 47 -1.32 -6.49 -19.88
N ASN A 48 -1.83 -6.25 -21.08
CA ASN A 48 -2.67 -5.07 -21.34
C ASN A 48 -3.96 -5.11 -20.51
N ALA A 49 -4.61 -6.27 -20.45
CA ALA A 49 -5.82 -6.46 -19.66
C ALA A 49 -5.55 -6.26 -18.15
N MET A 50 -4.42 -6.75 -17.65
CA MET A 50 -3.99 -6.53 -16.25
C MET A 50 -3.75 -5.05 -15.94
N ASN A 51 -3.14 -4.31 -16.89
CA ASN A 51 -2.96 -2.86 -16.72
C ASN A 51 -4.31 -2.13 -16.65
N ASP A 52 -5.29 -2.50 -17.48
CA ASP A 52 -6.64 -1.95 -17.41
C ASP A 52 -7.35 -2.35 -16.10
N GLY A 53 -7.14 -3.58 -15.62
CA GLY A 53 -7.60 -4.03 -14.29
C GLY A 53 -6.99 -3.20 -13.14
N CYS A 54 -5.68 -2.91 -13.18
CA CYS A 54 -5.03 -2.01 -12.21
C CYS A 54 -5.67 -0.62 -12.21
N ARG A 55 -5.98 -0.09 -13.39
CA ARG A 55 -6.71 1.19 -13.51
C ARG A 55 -8.10 1.12 -12.90
N ALA A 56 -8.81 -0.01 -13.10
CA ALA A 56 -10.13 -0.22 -12.50
C ALA A 56 -10.07 -0.19 -10.96
N MET A 57 -9.02 -0.74 -10.34
CA MET A 57 -8.80 -0.60 -8.89
C MET A 57 -8.59 0.85 -8.46
N ILE A 58 -7.70 1.59 -9.16
CA ILE A 58 -7.39 3.00 -8.84
C ILE A 58 -8.65 3.88 -8.91
N PHE A 59 -9.51 3.64 -9.88
CA PHE A 59 -10.74 4.41 -10.09
C PHE A 59 -11.99 3.73 -9.52
N ASN A 60 -11.84 2.73 -8.65
CA ASN A 60 -12.97 2.06 -8.00
C ASN A 60 -13.79 3.05 -7.17
N LYS A 61 -15.12 2.92 -7.27
CA LYS A 61 -16.09 3.81 -6.63
C LYS A 61 -16.73 3.22 -5.37
N GLY A 62 -16.17 2.14 -4.84
CA GLY A 62 -16.61 1.53 -3.59
C GLY A 62 -17.78 0.55 -3.72
N VAL A 63 -18.22 0.20 -4.94
CA VAL A 63 -19.35 -0.73 -5.15
C VAL A 63 -18.94 -2.18 -4.90
N LYS A 64 -17.68 -2.50 -5.12
CA LYS A 64 -17.06 -3.83 -4.98
C LYS A 64 -15.64 -3.69 -4.45
N THR A 65 -15.01 -4.81 -4.10
CA THR A 65 -13.60 -4.82 -3.73
C THR A 65 -12.69 -4.45 -4.91
N ASN A 66 -11.48 -4.01 -4.63
CA ASN A 66 -10.51 -3.69 -5.67
C ASN A 66 -10.15 -4.91 -6.51
N ILE A 67 -10.04 -6.10 -5.89
CA ILE A 67 -9.76 -7.35 -6.61
C ILE A 67 -10.89 -7.72 -7.59
N ASP A 68 -12.15 -7.51 -7.20
CA ASP A 68 -13.28 -7.76 -8.08
C ASP A 68 -13.34 -6.75 -9.23
N ALA A 69 -13.07 -5.47 -8.95
CA ALA A 69 -12.97 -4.44 -9.99
C ALA A 69 -11.83 -4.76 -10.99
N PHE A 70 -10.72 -5.29 -10.50
CA PHE A 70 -9.61 -5.74 -11.32
C PHE A 70 -9.98 -6.89 -12.24
N TYR A 71 -10.51 -7.99 -11.70
CA TYR A 71 -10.81 -9.19 -12.51
C TYR A 71 -11.97 -8.97 -13.46
N ASP A 72 -12.98 -8.18 -13.11
CA ASP A 72 -14.08 -7.86 -14.04
C ASP A 72 -13.53 -7.25 -15.34
N VAL A 73 -12.63 -6.28 -15.23
CA VAL A 73 -12.03 -5.62 -16.39
C VAL A 73 -10.98 -6.51 -17.07
N ALA A 74 -10.14 -7.19 -16.30
CA ALA A 74 -9.09 -8.04 -16.85
C ALA A 74 -9.68 -9.22 -17.65
N CYS A 75 -10.75 -9.85 -17.17
CA CYS A 75 -11.46 -10.92 -17.86
C CYS A 75 -12.13 -10.41 -19.15
N GLU A 76 -12.86 -9.29 -19.06
CA GLU A 76 -13.50 -8.68 -20.23
C GLU A 76 -12.49 -8.34 -21.34
N ARG A 77 -11.33 -7.79 -20.98
CA ARG A 77 -10.30 -7.33 -21.92
C ARG A 77 -9.47 -8.46 -22.51
N SER A 78 -9.15 -9.48 -21.72
CA SER A 78 -8.31 -10.60 -22.17
C SER A 78 -9.11 -11.73 -22.85
N GLY A 79 -10.40 -11.86 -22.52
CA GLY A 79 -11.22 -13.01 -22.89
C GLY A 79 -10.92 -14.28 -22.07
N TYR A 80 -10.04 -14.22 -21.08
CA TYR A 80 -9.75 -15.32 -20.15
C TYR A 80 -10.73 -15.34 -19.00
N SER A 81 -11.00 -16.54 -18.46
CA SER A 81 -11.81 -16.64 -17.24
C SER A 81 -11.06 -16.14 -16.01
N ARG A 82 -11.80 -15.81 -14.96
CA ARG A 82 -11.22 -15.39 -13.67
C ARG A 82 -10.29 -16.46 -13.10
N GLU A 83 -10.70 -17.71 -13.17
CA GLU A 83 -9.91 -18.86 -12.67
C GLU A 83 -8.58 -19.00 -13.42
N GLN A 84 -8.55 -18.74 -14.72
CA GLN A 84 -7.31 -18.76 -15.51
C GLN A 84 -6.36 -17.64 -15.08
N LEU A 85 -6.86 -16.43 -14.91
CA LEU A 85 -6.06 -15.29 -14.48
C LEU A 85 -5.58 -15.44 -13.02
N GLU A 86 -6.46 -15.92 -12.13
CA GLU A 86 -6.12 -16.18 -10.71
C GLU A 86 -5.01 -17.23 -10.62
N ALA A 87 -5.09 -18.33 -11.33
CA ALA A 87 -4.06 -19.38 -11.32
C ALA A 87 -2.67 -18.83 -11.70
N VAL A 88 -2.58 -17.94 -12.70
CA VAL A 88 -1.34 -17.27 -13.08
C VAL A 88 -0.83 -16.35 -11.98
N MET A 89 -1.73 -15.56 -11.39
CA MET A 89 -1.35 -14.59 -10.36
C MET A 89 -0.96 -15.26 -9.04
N GLU A 90 -1.64 -16.33 -8.66
CA GLU A 90 -1.26 -17.16 -7.50
C GLU A 90 0.14 -17.74 -7.68
N ASP A 91 0.43 -18.35 -8.83
CA ASP A 91 1.76 -18.87 -9.15
C ASP A 91 2.81 -17.74 -9.16
N TYR A 92 2.48 -16.58 -9.72
CA TYR A 92 3.36 -15.40 -9.71
C TYR A 92 3.73 -14.98 -8.28
N TYR A 93 2.73 -14.79 -7.40
CA TYR A 93 2.99 -14.36 -6.02
C TYR A 93 3.71 -15.45 -5.21
N ALA A 94 3.45 -16.72 -5.47
CA ALA A 94 4.09 -17.82 -4.76
C ALA A 94 5.57 -18.03 -5.13
N THR A 95 5.94 -17.80 -6.40
CA THR A 95 7.24 -18.25 -6.93
C THR A 95 8.14 -17.14 -7.47
N THR A 96 7.58 -16.01 -7.91
CA THR A 96 8.31 -15.01 -8.71
C THR A 96 8.36 -13.63 -8.07
N PHE A 97 7.32 -13.24 -7.33
CA PHE A 97 7.20 -11.91 -6.74
C PHE A 97 8.40 -11.52 -5.85
N ALA A 98 9.07 -12.50 -5.24
CA ALA A 98 10.28 -12.27 -4.44
C ALA A 98 11.41 -11.59 -5.21
N ASN A 99 11.43 -11.65 -6.54
CA ASN A 99 12.42 -10.95 -7.39
C ASN A 99 12.37 -9.42 -7.22
N VAL A 100 11.21 -8.88 -6.86
CA VAL A 100 11.04 -7.45 -6.60
C VAL A 100 11.95 -6.98 -5.45
N ARG A 101 12.42 -7.87 -4.59
CA ARG A 101 13.36 -7.54 -3.50
C ARG A 101 14.66 -6.88 -4.01
N GLU A 102 15.06 -7.11 -5.24
CA GLU A 102 16.29 -6.53 -5.81
C GLU A 102 16.30 -4.99 -5.79
N ILE A 103 15.09 -4.37 -5.80
CA ILE A 103 14.94 -2.91 -5.74
C ILE A 103 14.63 -2.38 -4.35
N ALA A 104 14.43 -3.25 -3.37
CA ALA A 104 14.21 -2.84 -1.99
C ALA A 104 15.52 -2.46 -1.30
N ARG A 105 15.45 -1.51 -0.37
CA ARG A 105 16.55 -1.09 0.49
C ARG A 105 16.23 -1.42 1.94
N GLU A 106 17.27 -1.63 2.73
CA GLU A 106 17.12 -1.77 4.16
C GLU A 106 16.65 -0.47 4.80
N ASN A 107 15.78 -0.59 5.79
CA ASN A 107 15.40 0.50 6.66
C ASN A 107 15.63 0.08 8.12
N PRO A 108 16.72 0.52 8.75
CA PRO A 108 17.02 0.14 10.13
C PRO A 108 16.01 0.69 11.15
N TYR A 109 15.17 1.65 10.75
CA TYR A 109 14.17 2.28 11.60
C TYR A 109 12.79 1.62 11.54
N ALA A 110 12.51 0.78 10.52
CA ALA A 110 11.18 0.24 10.27
C ALA A 110 10.60 -0.51 11.48
N THR A 111 11.38 -1.40 12.08
CA THR A 111 10.94 -2.19 13.24
C THR A 111 10.71 -1.34 14.48
N GLU A 112 11.50 -0.30 14.68
CA GLU A 112 11.33 0.62 15.79
C GLU A 112 10.09 1.51 15.61
N ILE A 113 9.86 2.04 14.42
CA ILE A 113 8.65 2.80 14.09
C ILE A 113 7.41 1.92 14.32
N ALA A 114 7.40 0.69 13.80
CA ALA A 114 6.30 -0.26 14.00
C ALA A 114 6.06 -0.59 15.49
N ARG A 115 7.13 -0.71 16.29
CA ARG A 115 7.03 -0.90 17.73
C ARG A 115 6.32 0.29 18.39
N PHE A 116 6.70 1.52 18.02
CA PHE A 116 6.06 2.72 18.56
C PHE A 116 4.60 2.84 18.14
N MET A 117 4.26 2.56 16.87
CA MET A 117 2.86 2.55 16.42
C MET A 117 1.99 1.70 17.35
N ARG A 118 2.40 0.45 17.61
CA ARG A 118 1.66 -0.48 18.48
C ARG A 118 1.65 -0.10 19.96
N GLN A 119 2.66 0.63 20.45
CA GLN A 119 2.72 1.07 21.84
C GLN A 119 1.93 2.35 22.10
N LYS A 120 1.85 3.23 21.10
CA LYS A 120 1.33 4.60 21.26
C LYS A 120 -0.12 4.75 20.79
N ALA A 121 -0.68 3.76 20.10
CA ALA A 121 -2.08 3.72 19.72
C ALA A 121 -2.76 2.43 20.18
N ASP A 122 -4.09 2.41 20.15
CA ASP A 122 -4.87 1.20 20.42
C ASP A 122 -4.82 0.26 19.21
N TYR A 123 -4.74 0.82 17.99
CA TYR A 123 -4.64 0.11 16.73
C TYR A 123 -3.48 0.63 15.89
N ALA A 124 -2.79 -0.28 15.20
CA ALA A 124 -1.72 0.00 14.27
C ALA A 124 -2.04 -0.66 12.92
N VAL A 125 -2.08 0.14 11.85
CA VAL A 125 -2.48 -0.31 10.52
C VAL A 125 -1.40 0.02 9.48
N ILE A 126 -1.10 -0.93 8.60
CA ILE A 126 -0.34 -0.66 7.38
C ILE A 126 -1.34 -0.26 6.28
N ALA A 127 -1.40 1.05 6.03
CA ALA A 127 -2.27 1.67 5.04
C ALA A 127 -1.53 1.86 3.71
N THR A 128 -1.15 0.76 3.06
CA THR A 128 -0.46 0.76 1.75
C THR A 128 -1.45 0.92 0.59
N MET A 129 -0.96 1.20 -0.63
CA MET A 129 -1.82 1.20 -1.83
C MET A 129 -2.47 -0.20 -1.99
N PRO A 130 -3.82 -0.33 -1.90
CA PRO A 130 -4.48 -1.62 -1.81
C PRO A 130 -4.71 -2.25 -3.18
N MET A 131 -3.61 -2.56 -3.86
CA MET A 131 -3.60 -3.21 -5.18
C MET A 131 -3.01 -4.62 -5.14
N PHE A 132 -2.54 -5.07 -3.98
CA PHE A 132 -1.88 -6.35 -3.81
C PHE A 132 -2.61 -7.22 -2.77
N PRO A 133 -2.55 -8.57 -2.90
CA PRO A 133 -3.04 -9.48 -1.89
C PRO A 133 -2.15 -9.47 -0.64
N LEU A 134 -2.67 -9.96 0.49
CA LEU A 134 -1.96 -9.98 1.76
C LEU A 134 -0.60 -10.69 1.68
N SER A 135 -0.48 -11.77 0.91
CA SER A 135 0.77 -12.51 0.71
C SER A 135 1.89 -11.63 0.14
N ALA A 136 1.57 -10.79 -0.84
CA ALA A 136 2.51 -9.86 -1.45
C ALA A 136 2.85 -8.68 -0.51
N CYS A 137 1.89 -8.21 0.28
CA CYS A 137 2.12 -7.18 1.29
C CYS A 137 3.03 -7.72 2.41
N ASP A 138 2.73 -8.88 2.97
CA ASP A 138 3.53 -9.53 4.03
C ASP A 138 4.95 -9.83 3.55
N MET A 139 5.11 -10.30 2.31
CA MET A 139 6.45 -10.54 1.73
C MET A 139 7.28 -9.24 1.70
N ARG A 140 6.72 -8.13 1.23
CA ARG A 140 7.40 -6.82 1.22
C ARG A 140 7.72 -6.34 2.63
N MET A 141 6.81 -6.50 3.58
CA MET A 141 7.03 -6.15 4.99
C MET A 141 8.21 -6.94 5.59
N ARG A 142 8.34 -8.23 5.25
CA ARG A 142 9.47 -9.07 5.71
C ARG A 142 10.83 -8.57 5.25
N TRP A 143 10.92 -7.85 4.13
CA TRP A 143 12.19 -7.29 3.65
C TRP A 143 12.78 -6.23 4.59
N VAL A 144 11.93 -5.62 5.43
CA VAL A 144 12.35 -4.66 6.47
C VAL A 144 12.09 -5.16 7.89
N GLY A 145 11.99 -6.49 8.06
CA GLY A 145 11.86 -7.14 9.37
C GLY A 145 10.48 -7.04 10.01
N LEU A 146 9.44 -6.71 9.23
CA LEU A 146 8.04 -6.63 9.68
C LEU A 146 7.25 -7.84 9.18
N ARG A 147 6.08 -8.09 9.79
CA ARG A 147 5.11 -9.12 9.38
C ARG A 147 3.70 -8.58 9.54
N ALA A 148 2.81 -9.04 8.67
CA ALA A 148 1.42 -8.61 8.68
C ALA A 148 0.70 -8.90 10.02
N ASP A 149 0.99 -10.04 10.65
CA ASP A 149 0.41 -10.45 11.93
C ASP A 149 0.80 -9.57 13.14
N GLN A 150 1.70 -8.61 12.95
CA GLN A 150 2.08 -7.62 13.95
C GLN A 150 1.15 -6.40 13.96
N PHE A 151 0.25 -6.27 13.00
CA PHE A 151 -0.64 -5.13 12.83
C PHE A 151 -2.10 -5.58 12.89
N ASP A 152 -2.98 -4.67 13.29
CA ASP A 152 -4.40 -4.93 13.38
C ASP A 152 -5.04 -5.04 11.98
N MET A 153 -4.45 -4.39 10.98
CA MET A 153 -4.83 -4.48 9.57
C MET A 153 -3.64 -4.17 8.66
N VAL A 154 -3.61 -4.82 7.51
CA VAL A 154 -2.84 -4.41 6.32
C VAL A 154 -3.85 -4.26 5.19
N THR A 155 -3.92 -3.09 4.55
CA THR A 155 -4.85 -2.87 3.45
C THR A 155 -4.45 -3.66 2.21
N THR A 156 -5.41 -4.36 1.61
CA THR A 156 -5.23 -5.29 0.49
C THR A 156 -6.30 -5.11 -0.58
N CYS A 157 -6.10 -5.65 -1.78
CA CYS A 157 -7.04 -5.54 -2.88
C CYS A 157 -8.33 -6.32 -2.65
N ASP A 158 -8.29 -7.39 -1.89
CA ASP A 158 -9.41 -8.27 -1.55
C ASP A 158 -10.33 -7.69 -0.47
N TYR A 159 -9.84 -6.70 0.26
CA TYR A 159 -10.58 -6.04 1.32
C TYR A 159 -11.03 -4.62 0.94
N SER A 160 -10.14 -3.79 0.42
CA SER A 160 -10.40 -2.38 0.15
C SER A 160 -11.25 -2.18 -1.10
N SER A 161 -12.11 -1.15 -1.05
CA SER A 161 -12.99 -0.75 -2.16
C SER A 161 -12.59 0.60 -2.77
N TYR A 162 -11.57 1.23 -2.22
CA TYR A 162 -11.00 2.50 -2.69
C TYR A 162 -9.48 2.42 -2.69
N CYS A 163 -8.83 3.22 -3.53
CA CYS A 163 -7.38 3.41 -3.56
C CYS A 163 -7.00 4.84 -3.16
N LYS A 164 -5.80 5.05 -2.68
CA LYS A 164 -5.18 6.37 -2.57
C LYS A 164 -5.15 7.04 -3.96
N PRO A 165 -5.33 8.34 -4.09
CA PRO A 165 -5.49 9.37 -3.06
C PRO A 165 -6.95 9.65 -2.66
N ASN A 166 -7.90 8.74 -2.93
CA ASN A 166 -9.30 8.93 -2.59
C ASN A 166 -9.47 9.02 -1.06
N PRO A 167 -10.02 10.12 -0.49
CA PRO A 167 -10.22 10.22 0.95
C PRO A 167 -11.11 9.10 1.53
N LEU A 168 -12.01 8.52 0.73
CA LEU A 168 -12.86 7.43 1.17
C LEU A 168 -12.07 6.16 1.52
N TYR A 169 -10.86 5.99 0.99
CA TYR A 169 -9.95 4.93 1.41
C TYR A 169 -9.62 5.04 2.91
N TYR A 170 -9.29 6.22 3.39
CA TYR A 170 -9.00 6.46 4.81
C TYR A 170 -10.27 6.47 5.66
N ALA A 171 -11.37 7.00 5.12
CA ALA A 171 -12.66 7.01 5.81
C ALA A 171 -13.14 5.57 6.08
N GLN A 172 -12.96 4.64 5.14
CA GLN A 172 -13.26 3.22 5.33
C GLN A 172 -12.47 2.64 6.51
N ILE A 173 -11.15 2.89 6.57
CA ILE A 173 -10.32 2.39 7.69
C ILE A 173 -10.77 2.99 9.03
N LEU A 174 -11.09 4.27 9.07
CA LEU A 174 -11.59 4.90 10.30
C LEU A 174 -12.91 4.29 10.77
N GLU A 175 -13.81 3.99 9.84
CA GLU A 175 -15.10 3.35 10.13
C GLU A 175 -14.92 1.93 10.69
N ASP A 176 -14.03 1.14 10.10
CA ASP A 176 -13.74 -0.24 10.53
C ASP A 176 -13.26 -0.33 11.98
N PHE A 177 -12.48 0.67 12.42
CA PHE A 177 -11.99 0.73 13.80
C PHE A 177 -12.86 1.60 14.73
N GLY A 178 -13.90 2.24 14.23
CA GLY A 178 -14.75 3.14 15.01
C GLY A 178 -13.98 4.35 15.57
N VAL A 179 -13.00 4.86 14.83
CA VAL A 179 -12.09 5.93 15.25
C VAL A 179 -12.45 7.24 14.53
N LYS A 180 -12.46 8.34 15.27
CA LYS A 180 -12.65 9.66 14.68
C LYS A 180 -11.36 10.16 14.00
N PRO A 181 -11.45 11.00 12.96
CA PRO A 181 -10.28 11.53 12.26
C PRO A 181 -9.24 12.18 13.19
N ASP A 182 -9.67 12.98 14.17
CA ASP A 182 -8.81 13.69 15.14
C ASP A 182 -8.15 12.76 16.19
N GLU A 183 -8.55 11.50 16.22
CA GLU A 183 -7.97 10.43 17.05
C GLU A 183 -6.98 9.55 16.27
N ALA A 184 -6.72 9.87 14.99
CA ALA A 184 -5.84 9.11 14.11
C ALA A 184 -4.61 9.92 13.66
N LEU A 185 -3.52 9.20 13.40
CA LEU A 185 -2.28 9.71 12.82
C LEU A 185 -1.93 8.91 11.56
N MET A 186 -1.64 9.57 10.43
CA MET A 186 -1.07 8.95 9.24
C MET A 186 0.41 9.31 9.11
N ILE A 187 1.25 8.28 8.93
CA ILE A 187 2.67 8.37 8.62
C ILE A 187 2.87 7.95 7.17
N GLY A 188 3.41 8.82 6.33
CA GLY A 188 3.59 8.53 4.91
C GLY A 188 4.67 9.40 4.28
N ASN A 189 5.02 9.13 3.03
CA ASN A 189 6.03 9.86 2.27
C ASN A 189 5.46 10.61 1.06
N ASP A 190 4.23 10.33 0.66
CA ASP A 190 3.61 10.92 -0.53
C ASP A 190 2.60 12.02 -0.14
N VAL A 191 2.86 13.24 -0.60
CA VAL A 191 2.03 14.40 -0.27
C VAL A 191 0.63 14.26 -0.84
N ARG A 192 0.49 13.77 -2.07
CA ARG A 192 -0.81 13.62 -2.74
C ARG A 192 -1.60 12.42 -2.21
N GLU A 193 -0.91 11.30 -1.93
CA GLU A 193 -1.56 10.04 -1.59
C GLU A 193 -1.81 9.88 -0.09
N ASP A 194 -0.91 10.41 0.76
CA ASP A 194 -0.98 10.23 2.20
C ASP A 194 -1.41 11.50 2.93
N MET A 195 -0.78 12.64 2.61
CA MET A 195 -0.96 13.84 3.42
C MET A 195 -2.24 14.60 3.10
N GLU A 196 -2.48 14.90 1.82
CA GLU A 196 -3.64 15.70 1.39
C GLU A 196 -4.99 15.05 1.75
N PRO A 197 -5.24 13.76 1.44
CA PRO A 197 -6.52 13.15 1.75
C PRO A 197 -6.76 13.01 3.26
N CYS A 198 -5.71 12.69 4.03
CA CYS A 198 -5.79 12.59 5.49
C CYS A 198 -6.08 13.94 6.14
N ALA A 199 -5.36 14.99 5.75
CA ALA A 199 -5.59 16.33 6.26
C ALA A 199 -7.00 16.87 5.93
N LYS A 200 -7.53 16.55 4.74
CA LYS A 200 -8.92 16.90 4.36
C LYS A 200 -9.97 16.24 5.26
N LEU A 201 -9.69 15.05 5.76
CA LEU A 201 -10.56 14.34 6.71
C LEU A 201 -10.38 14.82 8.15
N GLY A 202 -9.30 15.54 8.47
CA GLY A 202 -8.95 15.94 9.83
C GLY A 202 -8.08 14.93 10.58
N ILE A 203 -7.46 13.98 9.86
CA ILE A 203 -6.46 13.06 10.40
C ILE A 203 -5.14 13.83 10.57
N ASP A 204 -4.49 13.73 11.72
CA ASP A 204 -3.13 14.23 11.92
C ASP A 204 -2.15 13.49 10.99
N VAL A 205 -1.12 14.18 10.50
CA VAL A 205 -0.17 13.59 9.56
C VAL A 205 1.28 13.83 9.99
N PHE A 206 2.16 12.90 9.61
CA PHE A 206 3.62 13.04 9.66
C PHE A 206 4.21 12.63 8.32
N LEU A 207 4.81 13.57 7.61
CA LEU A 207 5.47 13.37 6.31
C LEU A 207 6.93 12.96 6.53
N VAL A 208 7.29 11.75 6.10
CA VAL A 208 8.66 11.24 6.12
C VAL A 208 9.43 11.79 4.92
N GLU A 209 10.54 12.50 5.19
CA GLU A 209 11.30 13.22 4.15
C GLU A 209 12.34 12.36 3.44
N ASP A 210 12.70 11.17 3.97
CA ASP A 210 13.79 10.34 3.43
C ASP A 210 13.55 9.90 1.96
N TYR A 211 12.29 9.59 1.61
CA TYR A 211 11.88 9.19 0.25
C TYR A 211 10.63 9.96 -0.18
N MET A 212 10.54 11.25 0.17
CA MET A 212 9.37 12.09 -0.03
C MET A 212 9.05 12.30 -1.53
N ILE A 213 7.76 12.20 -1.85
CA ILE A 213 7.19 12.49 -3.16
C ILE A 213 6.20 13.65 -3.02
N THR A 214 6.50 14.80 -3.64
CA THR A 214 5.69 16.01 -3.46
C THR A 214 4.66 16.25 -4.57
N HIS A 215 4.86 15.69 -5.75
CA HIS A 215 4.06 15.99 -6.96
C HIS A 215 3.93 17.49 -7.26
N GLY A 216 4.88 18.31 -6.80
CA GLY A 216 4.83 19.78 -6.92
C GLY A 216 3.83 20.45 -5.96
N ILE A 217 3.26 19.71 -4.99
CA ILE A 217 2.31 20.25 -4.00
C ILE A 217 3.09 20.88 -2.83
N ASP A 218 2.62 22.03 -2.34
CA ASP A 218 3.19 22.64 -1.13
C ASP A 218 2.91 21.77 0.10
N HIS A 219 3.99 21.30 0.69
CA HIS A 219 4.00 20.40 1.86
C HIS A 219 4.47 21.08 3.15
N THR A 220 4.79 22.37 3.09
CA THR A 220 5.39 23.12 4.23
C THR A 220 4.47 23.18 5.46
N ARG A 221 3.17 23.05 5.26
CA ARG A 221 2.16 23.04 6.33
C ARG A 221 2.10 21.75 7.13
N PHE A 222 2.64 20.64 6.60
CA PHE A 222 2.60 19.35 7.27
C PHE A 222 3.74 19.20 8.28
N ARG A 223 3.47 18.52 9.39
CA ARG A 223 4.52 18.03 10.26
C ARG A 223 5.37 17.05 9.50
N ARG A 224 6.69 17.21 9.51
CA ARG A 224 7.60 16.41 8.71
C ARG A 224 8.97 16.28 9.35
N GLY A 225 9.75 15.35 8.84
CA GLY A 225 11.14 15.12 9.20
C GLY A 225 11.64 13.78 8.70
N HIS A 226 12.91 13.51 8.94
CA HIS A 226 13.54 12.24 8.64
C HIS A 226 13.19 11.17 9.68
N TYR A 227 13.53 9.90 9.44
CA TYR A 227 13.24 8.80 10.35
C TYR A 227 13.62 9.08 11.82
N PRO A 228 14.78 9.66 12.15
CA PRO A 228 15.09 10.00 13.54
C PRO A 228 14.13 11.05 14.15
N ASP A 229 13.60 11.97 13.34
CA ASP A 229 12.62 12.97 13.78
C ASP A 229 11.26 12.30 14.04
N LEU A 230 10.84 11.37 13.17
CA LEU A 230 9.64 10.58 13.38
C LEU A 230 9.72 9.77 14.68
N ILE A 231 10.85 9.09 14.94
CA ILE A 231 11.05 8.34 16.18
C ILE A 231 10.93 9.26 17.38
N ARG A 232 11.64 10.40 17.40
CA ARG A 232 11.53 11.39 18.47
C ARG A 232 10.11 11.93 18.67
N PHE A 233 9.35 12.06 17.58
CA PHE A 233 7.95 12.47 17.65
C PHE A 233 7.10 11.38 18.29
N LEU A 234 7.24 10.12 17.85
CA LEU A 234 6.48 8.99 18.38
C LEU A 234 6.82 8.71 19.86
N GLU A 235 8.07 8.87 20.27
CA GLU A 235 8.47 8.73 21.68
C GLU A 235 7.71 9.67 22.61
N LYS A 236 7.44 10.89 22.16
CA LYS A 236 6.78 11.94 22.96
C LYS A 236 5.25 11.83 23.01
N LEU A 237 4.64 10.93 22.23
CA LEU A 237 3.21 10.63 22.34
C LEU A 237 2.93 9.82 23.60
#